data_3670f55ce5b00101464755da0ced56a4
#
_entry.id   3670f55ce5b00101464755da0ced56a4
#
_cell.length_a   1.000
_cell.length_b   1.000
_cell.length_c   1.000
_cell.angle_alpha   90.00
_cell.angle_beta   90.00
_cell.angle_gamma   90.00
#
_symmetry.space_group_name_H-M   'P 1'
#
loop_
_entity.id
_entity.type
_entity.pdbx_description
1 polymer ?
#
loop_
_entity_poly.entity_id
_entity_poly.type
_entity_poly.pdbx_seq_one_letter_code
_entity_poly.pdbx_strand_id
1 'polypeptide(L)'
;MFKRIVIGFFVIIIVAISAFVIWGSTPARPNSLALQALESNEVVTVEQGQFWLQFSPTNRTPNSGFIFYPGGRVDYRAYAPLMRAIAESGYEVVLVKMPLSLAVLGANRADAVIDANPDISYWYIGGHSLGGAMAAAYVYNNPVSVEGLVLWAAYPAENNDLSQSGFPVLSLYADRDGLATPEKIQASIPLLPNDTVWVEIQGGNHAQFGSYGPQDGDFEATISAEEQHKQIVIATVGFLSLIR
;
A
#
# COMPACT_ATOMS: atom_id res chain seq x y z
N MET A 1 -16.81 44.45 17.28
CA MET A 1 -15.49 43.84 17.33
C MET A 1 -15.60 42.32 17.33
N PHE A 2 -16.35 41.69 18.21
CA PHE A 2 -16.53 40.21 18.31
C PHE A 2 -16.94 39.54 16.99
N LYS A 3 -17.97 40.02 16.26
CA LYS A 3 -18.38 39.44 14.96
C LYS A 3 -17.26 39.42 13.92
N ARG A 4 -16.40 40.46 13.87
CA ARG A 4 -15.26 40.49 12.93
C ARG A 4 -14.18 39.45 13.29
N ILE A 5 -13.96 39.21 14.59
CA ILE A 5 -13.03 38.18 15.06
C ILE A 5 -13.55 36.78 14.70
N VAL A 6 -14.84 36.51 14.91
CA VAL A 6 -15.49 35.24 14.56
C VAL A 6 -15.43 34.99 13.05
N ILE A 7 -15.74 36.01 12.23
CA ILE A 7 -15.62 35.89 10.76
C ILE A 7 -14.18 35.60 10.35
N GLY A 8 -13.19 36.33 10.92
CA GLY A 8 -11.78 36.11 10.65
C GLY A 8 -11.34 34.67 10.98
N PHE A 9 -11.80 34.12 12.09
CA PHE A 9 -11.52 32.73 12.49
C PHE A 9 -12.08 31.73 11.49
N PHE A 10 -13.33 31.87 11.06
CA PHE A 10 -13.92 31.00 10.05
C PHE A 10 -13.23 31.07 8.70
N VAL A 11 -12.80 32.26 8.27
CA VAL A 11 -12.02 32.44 7.03
C VAL A 11 -10.70 31.70 7.11
N ILE A 12 -9.97 31.77 8.24
CA ILE A 12 -8.71 31.01 8.44
C ILE A 12 -8.95 29.52 8.36
N ILE A 13 -10.01 29.00 8.99
CA ILE A 13 -10.35 27.57 8.93
C ILE A 13 -10.65 27.14 7.48
N ILE A 14 -11.45 27.92 6.74
CA ILE A 14 -11.78 27.61 5.35
C ILE A 14 -10.51 27.58 4.49
N VAL A 15 -9.62 28.56 4.66
CA VAL A 15 -8.34 28.61 3.94
C VAL A 15 -7.48 27.40 4.29
N ALA A 16 -7.37 27.04 5.56
CA ALA A 16 -6.59 25.86 6.00
C ALA A 16 -7.15 24.56 5.44
N ILE A 17 -8.48 24.36 5.48
CA ILE A 17 -9.13 23.18 4.89
C ILE A 17 -8.91 23.15 3.38
N SER A 18 -9.08 24.29 2.69
CA SER A 18 -8.88 24.38 1.24
C SER A 18 -7.43 24.06 0.86
N ALA A 19 -6.47 24.59 1.59
CA ALA A 19 -5.05 24.30 1.39
C ALA A 19 -4.74 22.80 1.60
N PHE A 20 -5.30 22.19 2.65
CA PHE A 20 -5.15 20.74 2.91
C PHE A 20 -5.79 19.90 1.80
N VAL A 21 -6.99 20.23 1.35
CA VAL A 21 -7.66 19.53 0.24
C VAL A 21 -6.85 19.64 -1.06
N ILE A 22 -6.36 20.83 -1.39
CA ILE A 22 -5.52 21.03 -2.58
C ILE A 22 -4.23 20.21 -2.46
N TRP A 23 -3.56 20.29 -1.31
CA TRP A 23 -2.33 19.54 -1.06
C TRP A 23 -2.54 18.00 -1.18
N GLY A 24 -3.61 17.46 -0.60
CA GLY A 24 -3.92 16.03 -0.70
C GLY A 24 -4.40 15.60 -2.09
N SER A 25 -5.00 16.54 -2.88
CA SER A 25 -5.48 16.27 -4.23
C SER A 25 -4.41 16.40 -5.32
N THR A 26 -3.16 16.73 -4.95
CA THR A 26 -2.01 16.84 -5.85
C THR A 26 -0.93 15.80 -5.53
N PRO A 27 -1.23 14.50 -5.65
CA PRO A 27 -0.25 13.43 -5.37
C PRO A 27 0.84 13.35 -6.43
N ALA A 28 1.92 12.64 -6.11
CA ALA A 28 2.90 12.19 -7.09
C ALA A 28 2.21 11.35 -8.17
N ARG A 29 2.49 11.66 -9.43
CA ARG A 29 1.75 11.11 -10.58
C ARG A 29 2.35 9.78 -11.05
N PRO A 30 1.51 8.84 -11.54
CA PRO A 30 2.01 7.63 -12.17
C PRO A 30 2.80 7.98 -13.44
N ASN A 31 3.87 7.25 -13.69
CA ASN A 31 4.62 7.34 -14.94
C ASN A 31 3.91 6.56 -16.08
N SER A 32 4.49 6.58 -17.28
CA SER A 32 3.91 5.91 -18.45
C SER A 32 3.78 4.39 -18.28
N LEU A 33 4.73 3.74 -17.61
CA LEU A 33 4.68 2.30 -17.33
C LEU A 33 3.48 1.96 -16.43
N ALA A 34 3.24 2.78 -15.40
CA ALA A 34 2.09 2.60 -14.52
C ALA A 34 0.76 2.76 -15.28
N LEU A 35 0.68 3.73 -16.19
CA LEU A 35 -0.54 3.94 -16.99
C LEU A 35 -0.80 2.81 -17.98
N GLN A 36 0.25 2.26 -18.61
CA GLN A 36 0.13 1.10 -19.51
C GLN A 36 -0.35 -0.15 -18.76
N ALA A 37 0.09 -0.33 -17.52
CA ALA A 37 -0.32 -1.46 -16.69
C ALA A 37 -1.81 -1.45 -16.30
N LEU A 38 -2.55 -0.37 -16.59
CA LEU A 38 -4.00 -0.28 -16.37
C LEU A 38 -4.82 -0.88 -17.53
N GLU A 39 -4.20 -1.20 -18.66
CA GLU A 39 -4.90 -1.76 -19.81
C GLU A 39 -5.11 -3.27 -19.61
N SER A 40 -6.34 -3.75 -19.80
CA SER A 40 -6.62 -5.20 -19.79
C SER A 40 -5.92 -5.90 -20.98
N ASN A 41 -5.51 -7.15 -20.76
CA ASN A 41 -4.90 -8.00 -21.79
C ASN A 41 -5.40 -9.45 -21.66
N GLU A 42 -4.79 -10.38 -22.39
CA GLU A 42 -5.17 -11.81 -22.38
C GLU A 42 -4.85 -12.52 -21.05
N VAL A 43 -4.03 -11.94 -20.19
CA VAL A 43 -3.57 -12.56 -18.93
C VAL A 43 -4.25 -11.95 -17.70
N VAL A 44 -4.48 -10.64 -17.71
CA VAL A 44 -5.10 -9.90 -16.58
C VAL A 44 -6.13 -8.92 -17.11
N THR A 45 -7.35 -9.00 -16.60
CA THR A 45 -8.35 -7.92 -16.76
C THR A 45 -8.17 -6.89 -15.67
N VAL A 46 -8.40 -5.61 -16.00
CA VAL A 46 -8.36 -4.49 -15.05
C VAL A 46 -9.70 -3.79 -15.07
N GLU A 47 -10.39 -3.79 -13.96
CA GLU A 47 -11.71 -3.21 -13.81
C GLU A 47 -11.74 -2.10 -12.75
N GLN A 48 -12.58 -1.11 -12.98
CA GLN A 48 -12.80 -0.01 -12.04
C GLN A 48 -13.94 -0.37 -11.09
N GLY A 49 -13.61 -0.53 -9.81
CA GLY A 49 -14.59 -0.65 -8.74
C GLY A 49 -15.02 0.73 -8.19
N GLN A 50 -15.74 0.73 -7.06
CA GLN A 50 -16.27 1.94 -6.45
C GLN A 50 -15.17 2.95 -6.10
N PHE A 51 -14.10 2.49 -5.47
CA PHE A 51 -12.91 3.29 -5.11
C PHE A 51 -11.65 2.42 -5.15
N TRP A 52 -11.53 1.51 -6.10
CA TRP A 52 -10.35 0.67 -6.34
C TRP A 52 -10.21 0.34 -7.82
N LEU A 53 -9.05 -0.19 -8.16
CA LEU A 53 -8.81 -0.96 -9.37
C LEU A 53 -8.67 -2.43 -8.99
N GLN A 54 -9.31 -3.30 -9.74
CA GLN A 54 -9.28 -4.74 -9.57
C GLN A 54 -8.53 -5.37 -10.74
N PHE A 55 -7.54 -6.19 -10.43
CA PHE A 55 -6.71 -6.92 -11.38
C PHE A 55 -7.00 -8.40 -11.21
N SER A 56 -7.69 -8.98 -12.17
CA SER A 56 -8.16 -10.36 -12.13
C SER A 56 -7.43 -11.21 -13.16
N PRO A 57 -6.81 -12.36 -12.80
CA PRO A 57 -6.22 -13.27 -13.76
C PRO A 57 -7.29 -13.91 -14.63
N THR A 58 -7.04 -14.01 -15.94
CA THR A 58 -8.02 -14.57 -16.91
C THR A 58 -7.98 -16.09 -17.03
N ASN A 59 -6.85 -16.71 -16.65
CA ASN A 59 -6.58 -18.14 -16.87
C ASN A 59 -7.04 -19.05 -15.72
N ARG A 60 -7.54 -18.49 -14.63
CA ARG A 60 -8.06 -19.20 -13.45
C ARG A 60 -9.02 -18.34 -12.64
N THR A 61 -9.84 -18.98 -11.82
CA THR A 61 -10.64 -18.30 -10.79
C THR A 61 -9.82 -18.26 -9.51
N PRO A 62 -9.41 -17.08 -9.02
CA PRO A 62 -8.64 -16.97 -7.79
C PRO A 62 -9.49 -17.35 -6.58
N ASN A 63 -8.89 -18.06 -5.62
CA ASN A 63 -9.48 -18.33 -4.30
C ASN A 63 -8.90 -17.39 -3.23
N SER A 64 -7.81 -16.69 -3.59
CA SER A 64 -7.08 -15.79 -2.69
C SER A 64 -6.92 -14.43 -3.33
N GLY A 65 -7.08 -13.38 -2.52
CA GLY A 65 -6.97 -11.99 -2.95
C GLY A 65 -5.95 -11.20 -2.12
N PHE A 66 -5.40 -10.16 -2.74
CA PHE A 66 -4.47 -9.23 -2.13
C PHE A 66 -4.99 -7.79 -2.23
N ILE A 67 -5.29 -7.17 -1.10
CA ILE A 67 -5.73 -5.78 -0.99
C ILE A 67 -4.49 -4.92 -0.75
N PHE A 68 -4.29 -3.89 -1.58
CA PHE A 68 -3.13 -3.01 -1.47
C PHE A 68 -3.50 -1.55 -1.21
N TYR A 69 -2.89 -0.97 -0.18
CA TYR A 69 -3.02 0.43 0.22
C TYR A 69 -1.82 1.24 -0.27
N PRO A 70 -2.04 2.29 -1.08
CA PRO A 70 -0.97 3.12 -1.64
C PRO A 70 -0.28 4.00 -0.59
N GLY A 71 0.94 4.42 -0.88
CA GLY A 71 1.68 5.39 -0.08
C GLY A 71 1.01 6.76 0.00
N GLY A 72 1.33 7.50 1.05
CA GLY A 72 0.79 8.85 1.27
C GLY A 72 1.17 9.81 0.14
N ARG A 73 0.18 10.54 -0.40
CA ARG A 73 0.35 11.48 -1.50
C ARG A 73 0.93 10.88 -2.79
N VAL A 74 0.75 9.58 -2.99
CA VAL A 74 1.02 8.92 -4.26
C VAL A 74 -0.31 8.57 -4.93
N ASP A 75 -0.44 8.85 -6.22
CA ASP A 75 -1.58 8.39 -7.00
C ASP A 75 -1.57 6.85 -7.00
N TYR A 76 -2.65 6.23 -6.53
CA TYR A 76 -2.73 4.78 -6.37
C TYR A 76 -2.36 4.03 -7.66
N ARG A 77 -2.64 4.60 -8.84
CA ARG A 77 -2.31 4.00 -10.13
C ARG A 77 -0.81 3.77 -10.35
N ALA A 78 0.04 4.46 -9.58
CA ALA A 78 1.49 4.24 -9.64
C ALA A 78 1.93 2.83 -9.23
N TYR A 79 1.07 2.07 -8.57
CA TYR A 79 1.33 0.69 -8.15
C TYR A 79 0.82 -0.35 -9.16
N ALA A 80 0.15 0.06 -10.23
CA ALA A 80 -0.46 -0.84 -11.21
C ALA A 80 0.49 -1.90 -11.80
N PRO A 81 1.77 -1.61 -12.12
CA PRO A 81 2.69 -2.63 -12.63
C PRO A 81 2.91 -3.79 -11.65
N LEU A 82 3.08 -3.48 -10.37
CA LEU A 82 3.29 -4.45 -9.31
C LEU A 82 2.02 -5.27 -9.04
N MET A 83 0.85 -4.59 -9.00
CA MET A 83 -0.44 -5.25 -8.81
C MET A 83 -0.76 -6.22 -9.96
N ARG A 84 -0.50 -5.80 -11.18
CA ARG A 84 -0.63 -6.67 -12.37
C ARG A 84 0.26 -7.90 -12.26
N ALA A 85 1.54 -7.75 -11.93
CA ALA A 85 2.48 -8.85 -11.84
C ALA A 85 2.10 -9.85 -10.72
N ILE A 86 1.52 -9.38 -9.62
CA ILE A 86 0.97 -10.25 -8.57
C ILE A 86 -0.29 -10.99 -9.08
N ALA A 87 -1.17 -10.29 -9.81
CA ALA A 87 -2.36 -10.91 -10.41
C ALA A 87 -1.99 -11.98 -11.46
N GLU A 88 -0.96 -11.77 -12.28
CA GLU A 88 -0.41 -12.76 -13.21
C GLU A 88 0.02 -14.05 -12.51
N SER A 89 0.39 -13.96 -11.22
CA SER A 89 0.71 -15.12 -10.39
C SER A 89 -0.53 -15.84 -9.86
N GLY A 90 -1.74 -15.34 -10.14
CA GLY A 90 -3.02 -16.02 -9.91
C GLY A 90 -3.80 -15.58 -8.68
N TYR A 91 -3.54 -14.39 -8.19
CA TYR A 91 -4.30 -13.74 -7.10
C TYR A 91 -5.29 -12.73 -7.66
N GLU A 92 -6.43 -12.59 -7.00
CA GLU A 92 -7.26 -11.40 -7.17
C GLU A 92 -6.57 -10.23 -6.49
N VAL A 93 -6.28 -9.14 -7.20
CA VAL A 93 -5.54 -8.02 -6.61
C VAL A 93 -6.37 -6.75 -6.67
N VAL A 94 -6.55 -6.12 -5.51
CA VAL A 94 -7.35 -4.90 -5.40
C VAL A 94 -6.51 -3.74 -4.89
N LEU A 95 -6.28 -2.79 -5.77
CA LEU A 95 -5.53 -1.56 -5.52
C LEU A 95 -6.48 -0.44 -5.07
N VAL A 96 -6.45 -0.10 -3.81
CA VAL A 96 -7.42 0.81 -3.20
C VAL A 96 -7.04 2.28 -3.44
N LYS A 97 -7.98 3.07 -3.94
CA LYS A 97 -7.86 4.52 -4.02
C LYS A 97 -8.21 5.12 -2.64
N MET A 98 -7.35 5.94 -2.07
CA MET A 98 -7.56 6.57 -0.77
C MET A 98 -8.08 8.01 -0.90
N PRO A 99 -8.95 8.49 0.02
CA PRO A 99 -9.38 9.89 0.04
C PRO A 99 -8.16 10.82 0.16
N LEU A 100 -8.10 11.85 -0.65
CA LEU A 100 -6.98 12.80 -0.70
C LEU A 100 -5.60 12.13 -0.80
N SER A 101 -5.52 10.91 -1.36
CA SER A 101 -4.30 10.11 -1.42
C SER A 101 -3.64 9.87 -0.05
N LEU A 102 -4.45 9.77 1.02
CA LEU A 102 -4.03 9.54 2.40
C LEU A 102 -4.77 8.34 2.99
N ALA A 103 -4.06 7.24 3.21
CA ALA A 103 -4.63 5.99 3.71
C ALA A 103 -5.27 6.12 5.10
N VAL A 104 -4.80 7.07 5.93
CA VAL A 104 -5.40 7.38 7.24
C VAL A 104 -6.87 7.81 7.14
N LEU A 105 -7.30 8.35 6.01
CA LEU A 105 -8.69 8.77 5.77
C LEU A 105 -9.58 7.64 5.25
N GLY A 106 -9.03 6.44 5.07
CA GLY A 106 -9.74 5.29 4.51
C GLY A 106 -9.19 3.95 4.96
N ALA A 107 -8.67 3.86 6.20
CA ALA A 107 -8.02 2.65 6.73
C ALA A 107 -8.91 1.39 6.66
N ASN A 108 -10.24 1.53 6.79
CA ASN A 108 -11.20 0.43 6.76
C ASN A 108 -11.79 0.13 5.37
N ARG A 109 -11.21 0.66 4.29
CA ARG A 109 -11.72 0.40 2.93
C ARG A 109 -11.60 -1.06 2.48
N ALA A 110 -10.78 -1.85 3.16
CA ALA A 110 -10.69 -3.29 2.92
C ALA A 110 -12.02 -4.00 3.14
N ASP A 111 -12.85 -3.58 4.12
CA ASP A 111 -14.16 -4.19 4.38
C ASP A 111 -15.03 -4.19 3.13
N ALA A 112 -15.15 -3.03 2.46
CA ALA A 112 -15.95 -2.90 1.26
C ALA A 112 -15.39 -3.70 0.07
N VAL A 113 -14.07 -3.92 0.02
CA VAL A 113 -13.43 -4.78 -0.99
C VAL A 113 -13.79 -6.24 -0.75
N ILE A 114 -13.68 -6.69 0.50
CA ILE A 114 -14.02 -8.06 0.91
C ILE A 114 -15.50 -8.34 0.64
N ASP A 115 -16.39 -7.44 1.07
CA ASP A 115 -17.83 -7.56 0.86
C ASP A 115 -18.23 -7.60 -0.62
N ALA A 116 -17.51 -6.90 -1.48
CA ALA A 116 -17.77 -6.87 -2.93
C ALA A 116 -17.28 -8.12 -3.68
N ASN A 117 -16.44 -8.96 -3.04
CA ASN A 117 -15.81 -10.12 -3.67
C ASN A 117 -16.06 -11.40 -2.84
N PRO A 118 -17.32 -11.85 -2.66
CA PRO A 118 -17.67 -12.96 -1.77
C PRO A 118 -17.12 -14.33 -2.24
N ASP A 119 -16.69 -14.43 -3.48
CA ASP A 119 -16.10 -15.65 -4.05
C ASP A 119 -14.62 -15.85 -3.67
N ILE A 120 -13.97 -14.83 -3.12
CA ILE A 120 -12.59 -14.91 -2.62
C ILE A 120 -12.63 -15.32 -1.15
N SER A 121 -12.07 -16.51 -0.86
CA SER A 121 -12.10 -17.09 0.49
C SER A 121 -11.01 -16.57 1.41
N TYR A 122 -9.83 -16.23 0.87
CA TYR A 122 -8.65 -15.84 1.64
C TYR A 122 -8.14 -14.49 1.17
N TRP A 123 -8.20 -13.51 2.06
CA TRP A 123 -7.71 -12.18 1.78
C TRP A 123 -6.40 -11.90 2.51
N TYR A 124 -5.47 -11.27 1.81
CA TYR A 124 -4.26 -10.68 2.36
C TYR A 124 -4.34 -9.17 2.21
N ILE A 125 -3.73 -8.44 3.12
CA ILE A 125 -3.66 -6.99 3.03
C ILE A 125 -2.21 -6.53 3.07
N GLY A 126 -1.91 -5.45 2.37
CA GLY A 126 -0.59 -4.83 2.44
C GLY A 126 -0.63 -3.39 1.98
N GLY A 127 0.53 -2.76 1.99
CA GLY A 127 0.64 -1.39 1.53
C GLY A 127 2.06 -0.86 1.61
N HIS A 128 2.24 0.26 0.95
CA HIS A 128 3.51 0.99 0.92
C HIS A 128 3.47 2.19 1.88
N SER A 129 4.54 2.37 2.65
CA SER A 129 4.73 3.58 3.49
C SER A 129 3.50 3.83 4.41
N LEU A 130 2.85 4.99 4.32
CA LEU A 130 1.61 5.28 5.06
C LEU A 130 0.51 4.23 4.80
N GLY A 131 0.42 3.70 3.58
CA GLY A 131 -0.53 2.63 3.25
C GLY A 131 -0.26 1.35 4.03
N GLY A 132 1.01 0.96 4.16
CA GLY A 132 1.41 -0.20 4.95
C GLY A 132 1.15 -0.02 6.45
N ALA A 133 1.42 1.17 7.00
CA ALA A 133 1.08 1.48 8.38
C ALA A 133 -0.44 1.40 8.63
N MET A 134 -1.27 1.82 7.67
CA MET A 134 -2.73 1.71 7.78
C MET A 134 -3.24 0.29 7.54
N ALA A 135 -2.55 -0.51 6.72
CA ALA A 135 -2.84 -1.94 6.60
C ALA A 135 -2.55 -2.68 7.93
N ALA A 136 -1.44 -2.34 8.60
CA ALA A 136 -1.15 -2.86 9.95
C ALA A 136 -2.21 -2.45 10.98
N ALA A 137 -2.67 -1.19 10.93
CA ALA A 137 -3.76 -0.71 11.79
C ALA A 137 -5.09 -1.45 11.49
N TYR A 138 -5.36 -1.76 10.22
CA TYR A 138 -6.53 -2.56 9.85
C TYR A 138 -6.46 -3.96 10.46
N VAL A 139 -5.34 -4.66 10.32
CA VAL A 139 -5.12 -6.00 10.91
C VAL A 139 -5.27 -5.97 12.43
N TYR A 140 -4.67 -4.98 13.09
CA TYR A 140 -4.77 -4.82 14.54
C TYR A 140 -6.22 -4.71 15.03
N ASN A 141 -7.06 -3.98 14.28
CA ASN A 141 -8.47 -3.78 14.62
C ASN A 141 -9.41 -4.89 14.12
N ASN A 142 -9.00 -5.67 13.10
CA ASN A 142 -9.80 -6.68 12.42
C ASN A 142 -9.01 -7.98 12.19
N PRO A 143 -8.56 -8.67 13.25
CA PRO A 143 -7.59 -9.77 13.16
C PRO A 143 -8.12 -11.03 12.48
N VAL A 144 -9.41 -11.13 12.21
CA VAL A 144 -10.04 -12.31 11.56
C VAL A 144 -10.51 -12.05 10.13
N SER A 145 -10.29 -10.85 9.61
CA SER A 145 -10.78 -10.45 8.29
C SER A 145 -9.81 -10.77 7.15
N VAL A 146 -8.55 -11.03 7.47
CA VAL A 146 -7.48 -11.30 6.49
C VAL A 146 -6.49 -12.32 7.05
N GLU A 147 -5.73 -12.99 6.17
CA GLU A 147 -4.84 -14.11 6.49
C GLU A 147 -3.37 -13.71 6.67
N GLY A 148 -2.95 -12.55 6.18
CA GLY A 148 -1.57 -12.09 6.26
C GLY A 148 -1.40 -10.62 5.92
N LEU A 149 -0.31 -10.03 6.44
CA LEU A 149 0.08 -8.63 6.26
C LEU A 149 1.37 -8.51 5.46
N VAL A 150 1.37 -7.63 4.46
CA VAL A 150 2.55 -7.32 3.64
C VAL A 150 2.89 -5.84 3.79
N LEU A 151 4.04 -5.56 4.35
CA LEU A 151 4.55 -4.20 4.56
C LEU A 151 5.64 -3.88 3.53
N TRP A 152 5.42 -2.90 2.67
CA TRP A 152 6.43 -2.38 1.75
C TRP A 152 6.94 -1.04 2.26
N ALA A 153 8.22 -0.98 2.64
CA ALA A 153 8.84 0.21 3.23
C ALA A 153 7.94 0.87 4.30
N ALA A 154 7.43 0.04 5.21
CA ALA A 154 6.43 0.43 6.19
C ALA A 154 6.56 -0.37 7.49
N TYR A 155 5.98 0.16 8.55
CA TYR A 155 5.92 -0.47 9.87
C TYR A 155 4.66 -0.02 10.62
N PRO A 156 4.17 -0.82 11.61
CA PRO A 156 3.03 -0.42 12.43
C PRO A 156 3.36 0.79 13.31
N ALA A 157 2.34 1.58 13.62
CA ALA A 157 2.46 2.59 14.67
C ALA A 157 2.54 1.91 16.05
N GLU A 158 3.15 2.57 17.05
CA GLU A 158 3.35 2.02 18.40
C GLU A 158 2.05 1.54 19.07
N ASN A 159 0.92 2.17 18.77
CA ASN A 159 -0.39 1.79 19.29
C ASN A 159 -1.06 0.64 18.53
N ASN A 160 -0.44 0.11 17.49
CA ASN A 160 -0.88 -1.04 16.71
C ASN A 160 0.10 -2.20 16.85
N ASP A 161 0.41 -2.58 18.09
CA ASP A 161 1.35 -3.65 18.42
C ASP A 161 0.78 -5.03 18.01
N LEU A 162 1.43 -5.66 17.03
CA LEU A 162 1.10 -6.99 16.50
C LEU A 162 2.01 -8.10 17.05
N SER A 163 2.93 -7.79 17.98
CA SER A 163 3.95 -8.73 18.45
C SER A 163 3.39 -10.03 19.04
N GLN A 164 2.20 -9.99 19.63
CA GLN A 164 1.54 -11.14 20.23
C GLN A 164 0.38 -11.70 19.40
N SER A 165 0.20 -11.20 18.17
CA SER A 165 -0.95 -11.59 17.34
C SER A 165 -0.81 -13.01 16.76
N GLY A 166 0.42 -13.52 16.57
CA GLY A 166 0.68 -14.74 15.79
C GLY A 166 0.29 -14.60 14.32
N PHE A 167 0.05 -13.39 13.85
CA PHE A 167 -0.42 -13.09 12.50
C PHE A 167 0.76 -13.11 11.52
N PRO A 168 0.67 -13.82 10.38
CA PRO A 168 1.75 -13.87 9.42
C PRO A 168 2.06 -12.49 8.83
N VAL A 169 3.34 -12.09 8.86
CA VAL A 169 3.79 -10.78 8.36
C VAL A 169 5.01 -10.94 7.45
N LEU A 170 4.97 -10.25 6.31
CA LEU A 170 6.13 -9.98 5.46
C LEU A 170 6.48 -8.50 5.53
N SER A 171 7.73 -8.18 5.85
CA SER A 171 8.28 -6.82 5.79
C SER A 171 9.36 -6.74 4.71
N LEU A 172 9.07 -5.99 3.64
CA LEU A 172 10.04 -5.64 2.59
C LEU A 172 10.50 -4.20 2.80
N TYR A 173 11.80 -3.99 2.81
CA TYR A 173 12.42 -2.66 2.94
C TYR A 173 13.67 -2.58 2.08
N ALA A 174 14.16 -1.39 1.84
CA ALA A 174 15.33 -1.14 1.00
C ALA A 174 16.44 -0.46 1.81
N ASP A 175 17.70 -0.83 1.54
CA ASP A 175 18.86 -0.33 2.27
C ASP A 175 19.17 1.15 2.00
N ARG A 176 18.65 1.68 0.88
CA ARG A 176 18.78 3.09 0.51
C ARG A 176 17.48 3.89 0.66
N ASP A 177 16.56 3.40 1.47
CA ASP A 177 15.34 4.13 1.81
C ASP A 177 15.64 5.29 2.78
N GLY A 178 15.44 6.54 2.34
CA GLY A 178 15.65 7.74 3.15
C GLY A 178 14.46 8.13 4.02
N LEU A 179 13.30 7.46 3.87
CA LEU A 179 12.04 7.78 4.54
C LEU A 179 11.67 6.73 5.59
N ALA A 180 11.49 5.48 5.18
CA ALA A 180 11.34 4.32 6.06
C ALA A 180 12.72 3.63 6.19
N THR A 181 13.69 4.36 6.78
CA THR A 181 15.09 3.91 6.82
C THR A 181 15.25 2.55 7.49
N PRO A 182 16.31 1.78 7.17
CA PRO A 182 16.60 0.50 7.82
C PRO A 182 16.57 0.58 9.35
N GLU A 183 17.02 1.69 9.95
CA GLU A 183 17.00 1.89 11.41
C GLU A 183 15.56 1.99 11.94
N LYS A 184 14.65 2.65 11.21
CA LYS A 184 13.21 2.73 11.58
C LYS A 184 12.55 1.37 11.47
N ILE A 185 12.88 0.61 10.40
CA ILE A 185 12.39 -0.76 10.24
C ILE A 185 12.89 -1.64 11.40
N GLN A 186 14.18 -1.59 11.72
CA GLN A 186 14.74 -2.33 12.86
C GLN A 186 14.11 -1.92 14.20
N ALA A 187 13.86 -0.63 14.41
CA ALA A 187 13.18 -0.14 15.62
C ALA A 187 11.74 -0.66 15.76
N SER A 188 11.11 -1.05 14.65
CA SER A 188 9.75 -1.60 14.63
C SER A 188 9.66 -3.11 14.91
N ILE A 189 10.79 -3.83 14.91
CA ILE A 189 10.82 -5.28 15.17
C ILE A 189 10.01 -5.69 16.40
N PRO A 190 10.12 -4.98 17.55
CA PRO A 190 9.35 -5.35 18.75
C PRO A 190 7.83 -5.23 18.61
N LEU A 191 7.32 -4.55 17.57
CA LEU A 191 5.89 -4.36 17.30
C LEU A 191 5.32 -5.43 16.36
N LEU A 192 6.14 -6.35 15.86
CA LEU A 192 5.77 -7.39 14.92
C LEU A 192 6.01 -8.80 15.49
N PRO A 193 5.30 -9.84 15.00
CA PRO A 193 5.51 -11.20 15.43
C PRO A 193 6.96 -11.67 15.24
N ASN A 194 7.43 -12.55 16.11
CA ASN A 194 8.82 -13.06 16.07
C ASN A 194 9.15 -13.83 14.79
N ASP A 195 8.15 -14.39 14.12
CA ASP A 195 8.24 -15.15 12.87
C ASP A 195 8.01 -14.30 11.63
N THR A 196 8.00 -12.96 11.78
CA THR A 196 7.95 -12.01 10.65
C THR A 196 9.05 -12.32 9.64
N VAL A 197 8.67 -12.45 8.38
CA VAL A 197 9.62 -12.62 7.27
C VAL A 197 10.18 -11.25 6.88
N TRP A 198 11.49 -11.07 7.02
CA TRP A 198 12.18 -9.83 6.68
C TRP A 198 12.94 -9.99 5.37
N VAL A 199 12.69 -9.07 4.42
CA VAL A 199 13.38 -9.05 3.13
C VAL A 199 13.95 -7.66 2.87
N GLU A 200 15.28 -7.56 2.84
CA GLU A 200 16.01 -6.34 2.50
C GLU A 200 16.34 -6.32 1.01
N ILE A 201 15.97 -5.25 0.31
CA ILE A 201 16.27 -5.03 -1.09
C ILE A 201 17.54 -4.18 -1.18
N GLN A 202 18.66 -4.81 -1.51
CA GLN A 202 19.96 -4.15 -1.63
C GLN A 202 19.98 -3.21 -2.83
N GLY A 203 20.38 -1.97 -2.61
CA GLY A 203 20.45 -0.93 -3.63
C GLY A 203 19.12 -0.30 -4.00
N GLY A 204 18.01 -0.76 -3.43
CA GLY A 204 16.69 -0.18 -3.62
C GLY A 204 16.44 1.06 -2.77
N ASN A 205 15.37 1.81 -3.05
CA ASN A 205 14.95 2.97 -2.28
C ASN A 205 13.43 3.01 -2.06
N HIS A 206 12.95 4.04 -1.35
CA HIS A 206 11.54 4.22 -1.02
C HIS A 206 10.66 4.42 -2.26
N ALA A 207 11.06 5.33 -3.13
CA ALA A 207 10.25 5.72 -4.27
C ALA A 207 10.04 4.59 -5.29
N GLN A 208 10.99 3.67 -5.41
CA GLN A 208 10.89 2.52 -6.32
C GLN A 208 9.99 1.38 -5.80
N PHE A 209 9.29 1.55 -4.67
CA PHE A 209 8.14 0.71 -4.33
C PHE A 209 6.88 1.03 -5.14
N GLY A 210 6.95 2.02 -6.04
CA GLY A 210 5.91 2.38 -7.00
C GLY A 210 6.50 3.02 -8.26
N SER A 211 5.66 3.34 -9.22
CA SER A 211 6.05 3.90 -10.53
C SER A 211 5.63 5.37 -10.65
N TYR A 212 6.20 6.26 -9.79
CA TYR A 212 5.86 7.69 -9.71
C TYR A 212 7.06 8.65 -9.76
N GLY A 213 8.27 8.10 -9.88
CA GLY A 213 9.50 8.88 -9.92
C GLY A 213 10.11 9.16 -8.54
N PRO A 214 11.11 10.05 -8.46
CA PRO A 214 11.82 10.34 -7.23
C PRO A 214 10.93 11.02 -6.20
N GLN A 215 11.28 10.87 -4.92
CA GLN A 215 10.56 11.46 -3.79
C GLN A 215 11.53 12.25 -2.91
N ASP A 216 11.09 13.44 -2.47
CA ASP A 216 11.89 14.28 -1.59
C ASP A 216 12.23 13.57 -0.28
N GLY A 217 13.49 13.63 0.12
CA GLY A 217 14.02 12.98 1.33
C GLY A 217 14.42 11.53 1.16
N ASP A 218 14.19 10.93 -0.01
CA ASP A 218 14.68 9.60 -0.34
C ASP A 218 16.11 9.62 -0.86
N PHE A 219 16.83 8.50 -0.75
CA PHE A 219 18.16 8.36 -1.34
C PHE A 219 18.07 7.81 -2.76
N GLU A 220 19.11 8.04 -3.55
CA GLU A 220 19.20 7.51 -4.90
C GLU A 220 19.42 5.99 -4.87
N ALA A 221 18.60 5.24 -5.59
CA ALA A 221 18.74 3.80 -5.73
C ALA A 221 19.98 3.47 -6.60
N THR A 222 20.63 2.33 -6.34
CA THR A 222 21.75 1.82 -7.14
C THR A 222 21.32 0.66 -8.06
N ILE A 223 20.10 0.18 -7.92
CA ILE A 223 19.46 -0.75 -8.85
C ILE A 223 18.32 -0.06 -9.61
N SER A 224 17.92 -0.64 -10.74
CA SER A 224 16.79 -0.11 -11.51
C SER A 224 15.47 -0.35 -10.80
N ALA A 225 14.45 0.47 -11.11
CA ALA A 225 13.10 0.27 -10.61
C ALA A 225 12.51 -1.10 -11.05
N GLU A 226 12.88 -1.56 -12.25
CA GLU A 226 12.48 -2.89 -12.76
C GLU A 226 13.02 -4.01 -11.87
N GLU A 227 14.30 -3.94 -11.49
CA GLU A 227 14.94 -4.93 -10.62
C GLU A 227 14.32 -4.90 -9.22
N GLN A 228 14.07 -3.73 -8.65
CA GLN A 228 13.40 -3.61 -7.37
C GLN A 228 11.97 -4.17 -7.43
N HIS A 229 11.19 -3.83 -8.46
CA HIS A 229 9.84 -4.35 -8.67
C HIS A 229 9.81 -5.87 -8.75
N LYS A 230 10.77 -6.47 -9.47
CA LYS A 230 10.89 -7.92 -9.57
C LYS A 230 11.10 -8.56 -8.20
N GLN A 231 12.00 -8.02 -7.38
CA GLN A 231 12.25 -8.52 -6.03
C GLN A 231 11.02 -8.38 -5.13
N ILE A 232 10.30 -7.24 -5.20
CA ILE A 232 9.05 -7.02 -4.48
C ILE A 232 8.00 -8.08 -4.83
N VAL A 233 7.78 -8.31 -6.13
CA VAL A 233 6.79 -9.28 -6.62
C VAL A 233 7.15 -10.69 -6.18
N ILE A 234 8.41 -11.11 -6.36
CA ILE A 234 8.88 -12.45 -5.96
C ILE A 234 8.66 -12.69 -4.46
N ALA A 235 9.07 -11.74 -3.62
CA ALA A 235 8.93 -11.87 -2.17
C ALA A 235 7.45 -11.87 -1.75
N THR A 236 6.64 -10.97 -2.33
CA THR A 236 5.21 -10.89 -2.02
C THR A 236 4.48 -12.18 -2.44
N VAL A 237 4.63 -12.62 -3.69
CA VAL A 237 3.99 -13.86 -4.18
C VAL A 237 4.48 -15.09 -3.41
N GLY A 238 5.77 -15.15 -3.11
CA GLY A 238 6.34 -16.21 -2.28
C GLY A 238 5.66 -16.30 -0.91
N PHE A 239 5.52 -15.17 -0.22
CA PHE A 239 4.83 -15.09 1.07
C PHE A 239 3.35 -15.49 0.98
N LEU A 240 2.60 -14.92 0.02
CA LEU A 240 1.18 -15.25 -0.17
C LEU A 240 0.95 -16.75 -0.43
N SER A 241 1.93 -17.43 -1.02
CA SER A 241 1.84 -18.88 -1.33
C SER A 241 2.12 -19.80 -0.14
N LEU A 242 2.78 -19.31 0.92
CA LEU A 242 3.12 -20.08 2.11
C LEU A 242 1.95 -20.19 3.10
N ILE A 243 1.03 -19.23 3.05
CA ILE A 243 -0.11 -19.12 3.96
C ILE A 243 -1.35 -19.65 3.24
N ARG A 244 -1.59 -20.96 3.33
CA ARG A 244 -2.77 -21.64 2.78
C ARG A 244 -3.38 -22.59 3.79
#